data_44a51087539d35ce303aaacc802f1af8
#
_entry.id   44a51087539d35ce303aaacc802f1af8
#
_cell.length_a   1.000
_cell.length_b   1.000
_cell.length_c   1.000
_cell.angle_alpha   90.00
_cell.angle_beta   90.00
_cell.angle_gamma   90.00
#
_symmetry.space_group_name_H-M   'P 1'
#
loop_
_entity.id
_entity.type
_entity.pdbx_description
1 polymer ?
#
loop_
_entity_poly.entity_id
_entity_poly.type
_entity_poly.pdbx_seq_one_letter_code
_entity_poly.pdbx_strand_id
1 'polypeptide(L)'
;ERLIEEALLVLAFTKGHAFLLFTSFRSLNKAAILIREKSSYPLFVQGESPRGELLEQFKRTKNAVLLGTSTFWEGVDVRGAQLRCVIIDKLPFAVPSDPLVKAKIAAAIERGQNAFTDLQIPHAITVLKQGVGRLIRDVGDRGVLMIGDNRLTSSSYGEVFIRSLPPMAHTSEIDDVEIFFT
;
A
#
# COMPACT_ATOMS: atom_id res chain seq x y z
N GLU A 1 -7.92 7.21 -11.39
CA GLU A 1 -7.30 7.21 -12.72
C GLU A 1 -5.89 7.77 -12.64
N ARG A 2 -5.70 9.03 -12.24
CA ARG A 2 -4.37 9.68 -12.08
C ARG A 2 -3.38 8.84 -11.26
N LEU A 3 -3.78 8.29 -10.11
CA LEU A 3 -2.90 7.41 -9.30
C LEU A 3 -2.36 6.23 -10.11
N ILE A 4 -3.19 5.61 -10.96
CA ILE A 4 -2.76 4.45 -11.76
C ILE A 4 -1.81 4.88 -12.87
N GLU A 5 -1.98 6.06 -13.45
CA GLU A 5 -1.05 6.59 -14.44
C GLU A 5 0.33 6.86 -13.82
N GLU A 6 0.37 7.50 -12.66
CA GLU A 6 1.61 7.69 -11.90
C GLU A 6 2.20 6.34 -11.44
N ALA A 7 1.37 5.40 -10.98
CA ALA A 7 1.80 4.06 -10.60
C ALA A 7 2.44 3.30 -11.77
N LEU A 8 1.92 3.43 -12.98
CA LEU A 8 2.51 2.79 -14.17
C LEU A 8 3.90 3.32 -14.51
N LEU A 9 4.16 4.62 -14.28
CA LEU A 9 5.50 5.19 -14.42
C LEU A 9 6.46 4.59 -13.39
N VAL A 10 6.06 4.52 -12.12
CA VAL A 10 6.86 3.88 -11.07
C VAL A 10 7.09 2.40 -11.36
N LEU A 11 6.07 1.69 -11.87
CA LEU A 11 6.20 0.28 -12.27
C LEU A 11 7.20 0.09 -13.42
N ALA A 12 7.34 1.05 -14.32
CA ALA A 12 8.34 0.99 -15.39
C ALA A 12 9.75 1.00 -14.82
N PHE A 13 10.05 1.85 -13.84
CA PHE A 13 11.38 1.94 -13.20
C PHE A 13 11.67 0.71 -12.31
N THR A 14 10.67 0.19 -11.59
CA THR A 14 10.82 -0.99 -10.74
C THR A 14 10.75 -2.31 -11.53
N LYS A 15 10.39 -2.24 -12.81
CA LYS A 15 10.14 -3.41 -13.70
C LYS A 15 9.06 -4.33 -13.13
N GLY A 16 7.95 -3.77 -12.68
CA GLY A 16 6.95 -4.49 -11.89
C GLY A 16 7.47 -4.77 -10.48
N HIS A 17 7.50 -6.03 -10.05
CA HIS A 17 7.89 -6.44 -8.70
C HIS A 17 7.18 -5.62 -7.61
N ALA A 18 5.86 -5.45 -7.76
CA ALA A 18 5.10 -4.49 -6.99
C ALA A 18 3.88 -5.08 -6.30
N PHE A 19 3.58 -4.52 -5.12
CA PHE A 19 2.29 -4.64 -4.44
C PHE A 19 1.52 -3.33 -4.56
N LEU A 20 0.29 -3.40 -5.07
CA LEU A 20 -0.67 -2.31 -5.07
C LEU A 20 -1.76 -2.62 -4.03
N LEU A 21 -1.91 -1.75 -3.08
CA LEU A 21 -2.71 -1.97 -1.88
C LEU A 21 -3.85 -0.96 -1.82
N PHE A 22 -5.07 -1.48 -1.83
CA PHE A 22 -6.29 -0.71 -1.91
C PHE A 22 -7.10 -0.79 -0.62
N THR A 23 -7.83 0.25 -0.31
CA THR A 23 -8.74 0.30 0.84
C THR A 23 -10.12 -0.30 0.54
N SER A 24 -10.40 -0.62 -0.73
CA SER A 24 -11.65 -1.25 -1.14
C SER A 24 -11.50 -2.14 -2.38
N PHE A 25 -12.32 -3.19 -2.47
CA PHE A 25 -12.41 -4.02 -3.68
C PHE A 25 -12.87 -3.24 -4.90
N ARG A 26 -13.70 -2.20 -4.73
CA ARG A 26 -14.12 -1.34 -5.84
C ARG A 26 -12.95 -0.61 -6.48
N SER A 27 -12.05 -0.04 -5.67
CA SER A 27 -10.85 0.63 -6.15
C SER A 27 -9.88 -0.37 -6.79
N LEU A 28 -9.69 -1.51 -6.15
CA LEU A 28 -8.85 -2.61 -6.63
C LEU A 28 -9.29 -3.08 -8.02
N ASN A 29 -10.57 -3.38 -8.21
CA ASN A 29 -11.10 -3.87 -9.49
C ASN A 29 -10.97 -2.82 -10.61
N LYS A 30 -11.23 -1.54 -10.30
CA LYS A 30 -11.00 -0.44 -11.27
C LYS A 30 -9.53 -0.35 -11.68
N ALA A 31 -8.62 -0.44 -10.72
CA ALA A 31 -7.19 -0.42 -10.97
C ALA A 31 -6.75 -1.62 -11.81
N ALA A 32 -7.26 -2.82 -11.54
CA ALA A 32 -6.96 -4.02 -12.30
C ALA A 32 -7.31 -3.88 -13.78
N ILE A 33 -8.49 -3.31 -14.08
CA ILE A 33 -8.92 -3.04 -15.46
C ILE A 33 -7.94 -2.08 -16.14
N LEU A 34 -7.67 -0.93 -15.52
CA LEU A 34 -6.81 0.11 -16.09
C LEU A 34 -5.37 -0.39 -16.31
N ILE A 35 -4.83 -1.18 -15.37
CA ILE A 35 -3.46 -1.73 -15.51
C ILE A 35 -3.42 -2.75 -16.64
N ARG A 36 -4.42 -3.61 -16.80
CA ARG A 36 -4.51 -4.56 -17.92
C ARG A 36 -4.62 -3.88 -19.27
N GLU A 37 -5.34 -2.78 -19.34
CA GLU A 37 -5.50 -2.00 -20.58
C GLU A 37 -4.22 -1.25 -20.97
N LYS A 38 -3.48 -0.74 -19.99
CA LYS A 38 -2.35 0.18 -20.20
C LYS A 38 -0.97 -0.47 -20.07
N SER A 39 -0.88 -1.74 -19.68
CA SER A 39 0.39 -2.43 -19.47
C SER A 39 0.35 -3.92 -19.80
N SER A 40 1.53 -4.52 -19.96
CA SER A 40 1.70 -5.94 -20.18
C SER A 40 2.25 -6.70 -18.96
N TYR A 41 2.24 -6.09 -17.78
CA TYR A 41 2.72 -6.76 -16.58
C TYR A 41 1.85 -7.96 -16.21
N PRO A 42 2.45 -9.11 -15.83
CA PRO A 42 1.71 -10.20 -15.22
C PRO A 42 0.99 -9.69 -13.97
N LEU A 43 -0.35 -9.69 -14.01
CA LEU A 43 -1.19 -9.10 -12.97
C LEU A 43 -1.91 -10.18 -12.18
N PHE A 44 -1.71 -10.18 -10.87
CA PHE A 44 -2.37 -11.04 -9.91
C PHE A 44 -3.33 -10.21 -9.07
N VAL A 45 -4.59 -10.59 -9.02
CA VAL A 45 -5.64 -9.80 -8.38
C VAL A 45 -6.33 -10.61 -7.29
N GLN A 46 -6.37 -10.05 -6.08
CA GLN A 46 -7.09 -10.66 -4.96
C GLN A 46 -8.54 -10.96 -5.34
N GLY A 47 -8.95 -12.22 -5.17
CA GLY A 47 -10.29 -12.71 -5.50
C GLY A 47 -10.37 -13.48 -6.81
N GLU A 48 -9.34 -13.46 -7.66
CA GLU A 48 -9.30 -14.25 -8.91
C GLU A 48 -8.82 -15.70 -8.70
N SER A 49 -8.06 -15.94 -7.63
CA SER A 49 -7.62 -17.28 -7.20
C SER A 49 -7.47 -17.32 -5.68
N PRO A 50 -7.35 -18.50 -5.07
CA PRO A 50 -7.05 -18.64 -3.66
C PRO A 50 -5.76 -17.91 -3.30
N ARG A 51 -5.74 -17.27 -2.12
CA ARG A 51 -4.63 -16.42 -1.65
C ARG A 51 -3.24 -17.08 -1.76
N GLY A 52 -3.15 -18.34 -1.34
CA GLY A 52 -1.87 -19.07 -1.37
C GLY A 52 -1.35 -19.26 -2.77
N GLU A 53 -2.22 -19.60 -3.69
CA GLU A 53 -1.90 -19.78 -5.10
C GLU A 53 -1.44 -18.47 -5.77
N LEU A 54 -2.19 -17.38 -5.54
CA LEU A 54 -1.82 -16.04 -6.01
C LEU A 54 -0.42 -15.62 -5.55
N LEU A 55 -0.11 -15.85 -4.28
CA LEU A 55 1.20 -15.50 -3.71
C LEU A 55 2.33 -16.35 -4.29
N GLU A 56 2.11 -17.66 -4.49
CA GLU A 56 3.11 -18.52 -5.09
C GLU A 56 3.34 -18.20 -6.58
N GLN A 57 2.29 -17.90 -7.32
CA GLN A 57 2.39 -17.45 -8.71
C GLN A 57 3.11 -16.11 -8.80
N PHE A 58 2.77 -15.13 -7.94
CA PHE A 58 3.45 -13.84 -7.87
C PHE A 58 4.95 -14.01 -7.62
N LYS A 59 5.36 -14.83 -6.65
CA LYS A 59 6.77 -15.08 -6.31
C LYS A 59 7.56 -15.70 -7.47
N ARG A 60 6.93 -16.56 -8.29
CA ARG A 60 7.59 -17.27 -9.40
C ARG A 60 7.61 -16.47 -10.70
N THR A 61 6.80 -15.43 -10.79
CA THR A 61 6.63 -14.65 -12.02
C THR A 61 7.50 -13.41 -11.98
N LYS A 62 8.36 -13.25 -13.00
CA LYS A 62 9.17 -12.04 -13.17
C LYS A 62 8.27 -10.84 -13.50
N ASN A 63 8.66 -9.68 -13.02
CA ASN A 63 7.97 -8.40 -13.29
C ASN A 63 6.49 -8.41 -12.87
N ALA A 64 6.12 -9.28 -11.95
CA ALA A 64 4.74 -9.43 -11.50
C ALA A 64 4.24 -8.22 -10.71
N VAL A 65 2.95 -7.94 -10.83
CA VAL A 65 2.23 -6.93 -10.05
C VAL A 65 1.08 -7.62 -9.33
N LEU A 66 0.99 -7.43 -8.01
CA LEU A 66 -0.06 -7.99 -7.17
C LEU A 66 -0.96 -6.89 -6.62
N LEU A 67 -2.26 -7.03 -6.82
CA LEU A 67 -3.27 -6.13 -6.28
C LEU A 67 -4.01 -6.81 -5.12
N GLY A 68 -4.07 -6.11 -3.98
CA GLY A 68 -4.77 -6.61 -2.80
C GLY A 68 -5.38 -5.51 -1.95
N THR A 69 -6.22 -5.89 -1.01
CA THR A 69 -6.74 -5.02 0.05
C THR A 69 -5.92 -5.17 1.33
N SER A 70 -6.17 -4.34 2.34
CA SER A 70 -5.44 -4.36 3.61
C SER A 70 -5.40 -5.73 4.28
N THR A 71 -6.47 -6.51 4.19
CA THR A 71 -6.54 -7.89 4.75
C THR A 71 -5.61 -8.87 4.01
N PHE A 72 -5.21 -8.54 2.78
CA PHE A 72 -4.27 -9.34 2.02
C PHE A 72 -2.81 -9.14 2.47
N TRP A 73 -2.48 -8.00 3.11
CA TRP A 73 -1.12 -7.70 3.57
C TRP A 73 -0.67 -8.58 4.73
N GLU A 74 -1.61 -8.99 5.56
CA GLU A 74 -1.33 -9.82 6.72
C GLU A 74 -0.78 -11.18 6.27
N GLY A 75 0.44 -11.51 6.73
CA GLY A 75 1.07 -12.80 6.46
C GLY A 75 1.59 -13.02 5.04
N VAL A 76 1.73 -11.98 4.20
CA VAL A 76 2.45 -12.08 2.93
C VAL A 76 3.95 -12.10 3.21
N ASP A 77 4.62 -13.19 2.83
CA ASP A 77 6.08 -13.34 2.89
C ASP A 77 6.65 -13.31 1.47
N VAL A 78 7.06 -12.11 1.02
CA VAL A 78 7.79 -11.89 -0.23
C VAL A 78 9.09 -11.16 0.12
N ARG A 79 10.22 -11.60 -0.40
CA ARG A 79 11.56 -11.13 0.02
C ARG A 79 12.38 -10.57 -1.12
N GLY A 80 13.22 -9.59 -0.77
CA GLY A 80 14.31 -9.09 -1.61
C GLY A 80 13.85 -8.61 -2.97
N ALA A 81 14.56 -8.99 -4.01
CA ALA A 81 14.32 -8.54 -5.38
C ALA A 81 12.93 -8.85 -5.96
N GLN A 82 12.13 -9.67 -5.27
CA GLN A 82 10.75 -10.00 -5.68
C GLN A 82 9.76 -8.89 -5.37
N LEU A 83 10.09 -7.97 -4.46
CA LEU A 83 9.26 -6.82 -4.11
C LEU A 83 10.11 -5.56 -4.06
N ARG A 84 10.01 -4.73 -5.07
CA ARG A 84 10.73 -3.47 -5.23
C ARG A 84 9.85 -2.24 -5.04
N CYS A 85 8.55 -2.42 -5.08
CA CYS A 85 7.60 -1.34 -5.01
C CYS A 85 6.38 -1.73 -4.18
N VAL A 86 5.97 -0.83 -3.30
CA VAL A 86 4.67 -0.88 -2.62
C VAL A 86 3.93 0.41 -2.94
N ILE A 87 2.74 0.29 -3.51
CA ILE A 87 1.87 1.42 -3.84
C ILE A 87 0.60 1.31 -3.00
N ILE A 88 0.28 2.36 -2.28
CA ILE A 88 -0.88 2.44 -1.39
C ILE A 88 -1.83 3.51 -1.92
N ASP A 89 -3.08 3.13 -2.23
CA ASP A 89 -4.04 4.05 -2.83
C ASP A 89 -4.48 5.14 -1.85
N LYS A 90 -4.71 4.76 -0.60
CA LYS A 90 -5.16 5.65 0.49
C LYS A 90 -4.63 5.18 1.83
N LEU A 91 -4.51 6.11 2.76
CA LEU A 91 -4.20 5.78 4.16
C LEU A 91 -5.21 4.77 4.70
N PRO A 92 -4.75 3.67 5.34
CA PRO A 92 -5.57 2.50 5.67
C PRO A 92 -6.40 2.72 6.96
N PHE A 93 -7.22 3.77 6.96
CA PHE A 93 -8.18 3.97 8.03
C PHE A 93 -9.22 2.85 8.04
N ALA A 94 -9.58 2.41 9.23
CA ALA A 94 -10.66 1.43 9.40
C ALA A 94 -11.99 1.99 8.87
N VAL A 95 -12.81 1.09 8.30
CA VAL A 95 -14.10 1.47 7.73
C VAL A 95 -15.07 1.89 8.84
N PRO A 96 -15.56 3.15 8.87
CA PRO A 96 -16.41 3.63 9.97
C PRO A 96 -17.73 2.89 10.13
N SER A 97 -18.21 2.20 9.09
CA SER A 97 -19.44 1.41 9.12
C SER A 97 -19.27 0.02 9.73
N ASP A 98 -18.04 -0.44 9.94
CA ASP A 98 -17.76 -1.71 10.59
C ASP A 98 -18.29 -1.72 12.03
N PRO A 99 -19.09 -2.71 12.45
CA PRO A 99 -19.67 -2.76 13.79
C PRO A 99 -18.64 -2.76 14.92
N LEU A 100 -17.51 -3.44 14.74
CA LEU A 100 -16.44 -3.49 15.74
C LEU A 100 -15.73 -2.13 15.86
N VAL A 101 -15.51 -1.45 14.72
CA VAL A 101 -14.92 -0.10 14.70
C VAL A 101 -15.86 0.89 15.38
N LYS A 102 -17.18 0.83 15.10
CA LYS A 102 -18.18 1.66 15.78
C LYS A 102 -18.18 1.44 17.29
N ALA A 103 -18.15 0.20 17.75
CA ALA A 103 -18.11 -0.12 19.18
C ALA A 103 -16.84 0.43 19.85
N LYS A 104 -15.68 0.30 19.22
CA LYS A 104 -14.41 0.85 19.71
C LYS A 104 -14.45 2.38 19.80
N ILE A 105 -15.01 3.05 18.78
CA ILE A 105 -15.18 4.51 18.76
C ILE A 105 -16.08 4.96 19.90
N ALA A 106 -17.24 4.32 20.10
CA ALA A 106 -18.17 4.62 21.18
C ALA A 106 -17.50 4.48 22.54
N ALA A 107 -16.80 3.37 22.79
CA ALA A 107 -16.08 3.13 24.03
C ALA A 107 -14.94 4.13 24.28
N ALA A 108 -14.28 4.64 23.24
CA ALA A 108 -13.26 5.69 23.38
C ALA A 108 -13.90 7.02 23.78
N ILE A 109 -15.02 7.39 23.17
CA ILE A 109 -15.77 8.60 23.49
C ILE A 109 -16.27 8.57 24.95
N GLU A 110 -16.82 7.44 25.40
CA GLU A 110 -17.27 7.25 26.79
C GLU A 110 -16.15 7.45 27.81
N ARG A 111 -14.89 7.16 27.42
CA ARG A 111 -13.71 7.39 28.25
C ARG A 111 -13.15 8.81 28.14
N GLY A 112 -13.81 9.71 27.41
CA GLY A 112 -13.36 11.09 27.19
C GLY A 112 -12.17 11.20 26.20
N GLN A 113 -11.90 10.16 25.41
CA GLN A 113 -10.83 10.15 24.42
C GLN A 113 -11.30 10.72 23.08
N ASN A 114 -10.39 11.30 22.31
CA ASN A 114 -10.65 11.63 20.92
C ASN A 114 -10.48 10.37 20.06
N ALA A 115 -11.59 9.74 19.65
CA ALA A 115 -11.57 8.49 18.91
C ALA A 115 -10.77 8.57 17.59
N PHE A 116 -10.64 9.74 16.97
CA PHE A 116 -9.87 9.91 15.75
C PHE A 116 -8.36 9.90 16.03
N THR A 117 -7.89 10.78 16.93
CA THR A 117 -6.46 10.92 17.24
C THR A 117 -5.91 9.77 18.08
N ASP A 118 -6.73 9.25 19.03
CA ASP A 118 -6.24 8.30 20.03
C ASP A 118 -6.47 6.84 19.61
N LEU A 119 -7.35 6.59 18.61
CA LEU A 119 -7.67 5.24 18.18
C LEU A 119 -7.45 5.03 16.66
N GLN A 120 -8.06 5.89 15.81
CA GLN A 120 -8.06 5.62 14.38
C GLN A 120 -6.70 5.90 13.73
N ILE A 121 -6.04 7.01 14.06
CA ILE A 121 -4.70 7.33 13.53
C ILE A 121 -3.68 6.27 13.95
N PRO A 122 -3.52 5.88 15.24
CA PRO A 122 -2.57 4.84 15.64
C PRO A 122 -2.83 3.49 14.97
N HIS A 123 -4.10 3.12 14.81
CA HIS A 123 -4.47 1.89 14.11
C HIS A 123 -4.05 1.95 12.63
N ALA A 124 -4.38 3.04 11.91
CA ALA A 124 -4.02 3.20 10.51
C ALA A 124 -2.49 3.23 10.30
N ILE A 125 -1.73 3.84 11.22
CA ILE A 125 -0.27 3.81 11.21
C ILE A 125 0.25 2.38 11.37
N THR A 126 -0.32 1.60 12.27
CA THR A 126 0.07 0.21 12.48
C THR A 126 -0.13 -0.62 11.20
N VAL A 127 -1.28 -0.48 10.55
CA VAL A 127 -1.58 -1.17 9.28
C VAL A 127 -0.63 -0.70 8.18
N LEU A 128 -0.37 0.61 8.07
CA LEU A 128 0.58 1.18 7.11
C LEU A 128 1.98 0.60 7.30
N LYS A 129 2.49 0.58 8.52
CA LYS A 129 3.82 0.03 8.86
C LYS A 129 3.94 -1.45 8.53
N GLN A 130 2.89 -2.24 8.71
CA GLN A 130 2.86 -3.65 8.33
C GLN A 130 3.02 -3.83 6.81
N GLY A 131 2.37 -2.98 6.01
CA GLY A 131 2.51 -2.99 4.55
C GLY A 131 3.92 -2.58 4.11
N VAL A 132 4.41 -1.47 4.63
CA VAL A 132 5.75 -0.94 4.31
C VAL A 132 6.88 -1.88 4.76
N GLY A 133 6.74 -2.51 5.91
CA GLY A 133 7.72 -3.47 6.43
C GLY A 133 7.91 -4.73 5.58
N ARG A 134 7.17 -4.87 4.48
CA ARG A 134 7.40 -5.92 3.47
C ARG A 134 8.41 -5.50 2.41
N LEU A 135 8.60 -4.19 2.22
CA LEU A 135 9.45 -3.64 1.17
C LEU A 135 10.93 -3.76 1.49
N ILE A 136 11.34 -3.44 2.72
CA ILE A 136 12.74 -3.47 3.15
C ILE A 136 12.85 -4.43 4.36
N ARG A 137 13.64 -5.46 4.23
CA ARG A 137 13.89 -6.48 5.26
C ARG A 137 15.36 -6.67 5.57
N ASP A 138 16.19 -6.55 4.55
CA ASP A 138 17.63 -6.71 4.64
C ASP A 138 18.37 -5.41 4.29
N VAL A 139 19.59 -5.26 4.76
CA VAL A 139 20.42 -4.06 4.56
C VAL A 139 20.67 -3.76 3.08
N GLY A 140 20.65 -4.77 2.24
CA GLY A 140 20.83 -4.65 0.78
C GLY A 140 19.55 -4.40 0.00
N ASP A 141 18.38 -4.42 0.64
CA ASP A 141 17.12 -4.23 -0.07
C ASP A 141 16.94 -2.77 -0.50
N ARG A 142 16.48 -2.59 -1.73
CA ARG A 142 16.13 -1.29 -2.30
C ARG A 142 14.69 -1.33 -2.78
N GLY A 143 13.93 -0.29 -2.44
CA GLY A 143 12.53 -0.24 -2.85
C GLY A 143 11.93 1.15 -2.76
N VAL A 144 10.79 1.33 -3.41
CA VAL A 144 10.00 2.55 -3.44
C VAL A 144 8.65 2.32 -2.79
N LEU A 145 8.30 3.21 -1.87
CA LEU A 145 6.96 3.33 -1.33
C LEU A 145 6.27 4.54 -1.98
N MET A 146 5.18 4.28 -2.68
CA MET A 146 4.30 5.34 -3.21
C MET A 146 3.00 5.36 -2.41
N ILE A 147 2.57 6.53 -1.96
CA ILE A 147 1.29 6.73 -1.27
C ILE A 147 0.47 7.77 -2.03
N GLY A 148 -0.65 7.35 -2.60
CA GLY A 148 -1.53 8.18 -3.43
C GLY A 148 -2.59 8.97 -2.66
N ASP A 149 -2.43 9.14 -1.36
CA ASP A 149 -3.37 9.88 -0.51
C ASP A 149 -2.89 11.30 -0.24
N ASN A 150 -3.58 12.28 -0.81
CA ASN A 150 -3.23 13.69 -0.62
C ASN A 150 -3.34 14.16 0.84
N ARG A 151 -4.07 13.46 1.70
CA ARG A 151 -4.17 13.77 3.12
C ARG A 151 -2.83 13.67 3.84
N LEU A 152 -1.88 12.92 3.25
CA LEU A 152 -0.52 12.83 3.78
C LEU A 152 0.19 14.19 3.83
N THR A 153 -0.11 15.07 2.85
CA THR A 153 0.48 16.42 2.75
C THR A 153 -0.48 17.53 3.12
N SER A 154 -1.78 17.32 3.00
CA SER A 154 -2.80 18.36 3.19
C SER A 154 -3.49 18.35 4.56
N SER A 155 -3.37 17.29 5.35
CA SER A 155 -4.00 17.21 6.67
C SER A 155 -3.02 17.50 7.80
N SER A 156 -3.55 17.97 8.92
CA SER A 156 -2.77 18.23 10.14
C SER A 156 -2.14 16.98 10.77
N TYR A 157 -2.65 15.79 10.42
CA TYR A 157 -2.14 14.51 10.92
C TYR A 157 -1.20 13.81 9.92
N GLY A 158 -1.05 14.32 8.71
CA GLY A 158 -0.25 13.67 7.68
C GLY A 158 1.21 13.48 8.10
N GLU A 159 1.80 14.48 8.76
CA GLU A 159 3.17 14.40 9.27
C GLU A 159 3.37 13.28 10.30
N VAL A 160 2.33 12.94 11.08
CA VAL A 160 2.39 11.83 12.05
C VAL A 160 2.59 10.49 11.32
N PHE A 161 1.92 10.31 10.17
CA PHE A 161 2.14 9.14 9.31
C PHE A 161 3.56 9.10 8.76
N ILE A 162 4.04 10.21 8.19
CA ILE A 162 5.40 10.32 7.61
C ILE A 162 6.46 9.98 8.66
N ARG A 163 6.39 10.59 9.84
CA ARG A 163 7.34 10.33 10.95
C ARG A 163 7.26 8.92 11.52
N SER A 164 6.14 8.24 11.32
CA SER A 164 5.97 6.85 11.79
C SER A 164 6.65 5.82 10.90
N LEU A 165 6.95 6.18 9.65
CA LEU A 165 7.62 5.29 8.69
C LEU A 165 9.09 5.08 9.06
N PRO A 166 9.72 3.99 8.60
CA PRO A 166 11.17 3.84 8.68
C PRO A 166 11.90 5.02 8.03
N PRO A 167 13.13 5.35 8.46
CA PRO A 167 13.93 6.39 7.81
C PRO A 167 14.10 6.11 6.32
N MET A 168 13.68 7.06 5.48
CA MET A 168 13.77 6.98 4.02
C MET A 168 13.85 8.39 3.41
N ALA A 169 14.37 8.49 2.19
CA ALA A 169 14.26 9.73 1.43
C ALA A 169 12.80 9.95 1.00
N HIS A 170 12.39 11.20 0.95
CA HIS A 170 11.04 11.59 0.54
C HIS A 170 11.11 12.48 -0.69
N THR A 171 10.24 12.25 -1.64
CA THR A 171 10.07 13.09 -2.83
C THR A 171 8.59 13.13 -3.24
N SER A 172 8.22 14.17 -3.98
CA SER A 172 6.95 14.28 -4.73
C SER A 172 7.16 14.11 -6.23
N GLU A 173 8.41 14.00 -6.67
CA GLU A 173 8.77 13.93 -8.08
C GLU A 173 9.03 12.49 -8.52
N ILE A 174 8.36 12.07 -9.60
CA ILE A 174 8.50 10.70 -10.12
C ILE A 174 9.91 10.49 -10.74
N ASP A 175 10.50 11.51 -11.27
CA ASP A 175 11.86 11.45 -11.87
C ASP A 175 12.92 11.04 -10.85
N ASP A 176 12.75 11.36 -9.58
CA ASP A 176 13.66 10.92 -8.51
C ASP A 176 13.63 9.39 -8.33
N VAL A 177 12.49 8.76 -8.66
CA VAL A 177 12.36 7.29 -8.62
C VAL A 177 13.17 6.66 -9.74
N GLU A 178 13.19 7.27 -10.93
CA GLU A 178 14.03 6.83 -12.04
C GLU A 178 15.51 6.88 -11.66
N ILE A 179 15.98 8.02 -11.13
CA ILE A 179 17.37 8.22 -10.67
C ILE A 179 17.74 7.20 -9.60
N PHE A 180 16.81 6.88 -8.68
CA PHE A 180 17.05 5.90 -7.61
C PHE A 180 17.32 4.48 -8.13
N PHE A 181 16.75 4.09 -9.27
CA PHE A 181 16.92 2.74 -9.84
C PHE A 181 17.97 2.67 -10.97
N THR A 182 18.51 3.80 -11.43
CA THR A 182 19.61 3.88 -12.40
C THR A 182 20.95 3.69 -11.70
#